data_3c3eef390935e0e1ad2466771c29e391
#
_entry.id   3c3eef390935e0e1ad2466771c29e391
#
_cell.length_a   1.000
_cell.length_b   1.000
_cell.length_c   1.000
_cell.angle_alpha   90.00
_cell.angle_beta   90.00
_cell.angle_gamma   90.00
#
_symmetry.space_group_name_H-M   'P 1'
#
loop_
_entity.id
_entity.type
_entity.pdbx_description
1 polymer ?
#
loop_
_entity_poly.entity_id
_entity_poly.type
_entity_poly.pdbx_seq_one_letter_code
_entity_poly.pdbx_strand_id
1 'polypeptide(L)' 'MATRKVEKLLRGGDNTVSLKVDAEVCERCGERLYSEDVVKAFEEIRLKLQQNEFAHFQALGRSFTVEKEWPNKAIQPIA' A
#
# COMPACT_ATOMS: atom_id res chain seq x y z
N MET A 1 6.86 -20.77 -2.00
CA MET A 1 6.26 -19.45 -1.78
C MET A 1 5.20 -19.16 -2.83
N ALA A 2 4.13 -18.53 -2.45
CA ALA A 2 3.05 -18.17 -3.37
C ALA A 2 2.87 -16.66 -3.38
N THR A 3 2.61 -16.09 -4.56
CA THR A 3 2.29 -14.66 -4.68
C THR A 3 0.80 -14.48 -4.44
N ARG A 4 0.46 -13.62 -3.50
CA ARG A 4 -0.92 -13.32 -3.12
C ARG A 4 -1.14 -11.83 -2.94
N LYS A 5 -2.38 -11.40 -3.13
CA LYS A 5 -2.77 -10.03 -2.80
C LYS A 5 -3.09 -9.97 -1.30
N VAL A 6 -2.41 -9.08 -0.61
CA VAL A 6 -2.59 -8.88 0.83
C VAL A 6 -2.95 -7.43 1.09
N GLU A 7 -3.72 -7.19 2.15
CA GLU A 7 -4.01 -5.84 2.61
C GLU A 7 -2.84 -5.31 3.42
N LYS A 8 -2.51 -4.06 3.18
CA LYS A 8 -1.43 -3.37 3.90
C LYS A 8 -1.94 -2.02 4.38
N LEU A 9 -1.65 -1.72 5.64
CA LEU A 9 -1.93 -0.42 6.23
C LEU A 9 -0.62 0.35 6.36
N LEU A 10 -0.62 1.57 5.85
CA LEU A 10 0.52 2.47 5.95
C LEU A 10 0.09 3.73 6.70
N ARG A 11 0.94 4.21 7.58
CA ARG A 11 0.68 5.43 8.35
C ARG A 11 1.74 6.46 8.07
N GLY A 12 1.30 7.71 7.88
CA GLY A 12 2.18 8.86 7.75
C GLY A 12 1.53 10.05 8.42
N GLY A 13 2.19 10.64 9.44
CA GLY A 13 1.58 11.69 10.24
C GLY A 13 0.32 11.16 10.94
N ASP A 14 -0.79 11.89 10.81
CA ASP A 14 -2.09 11.48 11.36
C ASP A 14 -2.96 10.73 10.34
N ASN A 15 -2.39 10.38 9.19
CA ASN A 15 -3.13 9.79 8.08
C ASN A 15 -2.82 8.31 7.95
N THR A 16 -3.81 7.55 7.50
CA THR A 16 -3.67 6.11 7.26
C THR A 16 -4.15 5.80 5.86
N VAL A 17 -3.39 4.96 5.13
CA VAL A 17 -3.80 4.46 3.84
C VAL A 17 -3.91 2.94 3.89
N SER A 18 -5.00 2.42 3.32
CA SER A 18 -5.22 0.98 3.17
C SER A 18 -5.12 0.64 1.70
N LEU A 19 -4.40 -0.41 1.38
CA LEU A 19 -4.22 -0.81 -0.01
C LEU A 19 -4.05 -2.32 -0.11
N LYS A 20 -4.20 -2.84 -1.32
CA LYS A 20 -3.87 -4.22 -1.63
C LYS A 20 -2.54 -4.24 -2.38
N VAL A 21 -1.70 -5.19 -2.05
CA VAL A 21 -0.38 -5.30 -2.66
C VAL A 21 -0.05 -6.76 -2.92
N ASP A 22 0.62 -7.01 -4.04
CA ASP A 22 1.12 -8.34 -4.34
C ASP A 22 2.35 -8.62 -3.49
N ALA A 23 2.33 -9.74 -2.77
CA ALA A 23 3.42 -10.14 -1.90
C ALA A 23 3.66 -11.64 -2.02
N GLU A 24 4.91 -12.06 -1.80
CA GLU A 24 5.21 -13.46 -1.64
C GLU A 24 4.93 -13.86 -0.19
N VAL A 25 4.16 -14.92 -0.01
CA VAL A 25 3.77 -15.40 1.30
C VAL A 25 4.39 -16.76 1.54
N CYS A 26 5.12 -16.89 2.64
CA CYS A 26 5.65 -18.19 3.06
C CYS A 26 4.50 -19.03 3.63
N GLU A 27 4.25 -20.20 3.03
CA GLU A 27 3.15 -21.05 3.44
C GLU A 27 3.34 -21.70 4.82
N ARG A 28 4.58 -21.76 5.31
CA ARG A 28 4.88 -22.36 6.61
C ARG A 28 4.74 -21.39 7.77
N CYS A 29 5.24 -20.18 7.62
CA CYS A 29 5.28 -19.19 8.71
C CYS A 29 4.39 -17.99 8.48
N GLY A 30 3.77 -17.87 7.29
CA GLY A 30 2.92 -16.73 6.97
C GLY A 30 3.68 -15.43 6.74
N GLU A 31 5.00 -15.46 6.68
CA GLU A 31 5.81 -14.27 6.45
C GLU A 31 5.57 -13.70 5.06
N ARG A 32 5.45 -12.38 4.97
CA ARG A 32 5.22 -11.67 3.72
C ARG A 32 6.50 -11.00 3.25
N LEU A 33 6.85 -11.24 1.97
CA LEU A 33 8.00 -10.62 1.34
C LEU A 33 7.53 -9.72 0.21
N TYR A 34 8.02 -8.49 0.21
CA TYR A 34 7.68 -7.49 -0.81
C TYR A 34 8.88 -7.23 -1.71
N SER A 35 8.62 -6.97 -3.00
CA SER A 35 9.68 -6.59 -3.93
C SER A 35 10.24 -5.22 -3.55
N GLU A 36 11.45 -4.93 -4.01
CA GLU A 36 12.10 -3.65 -3.76
C GLU A 36 11.27 -2.48 -4.29
N ASP A 37 10.66 -2.63 -5.46
CA ASP A 37 9.80 -1.61 -6.05
C ASP A 37 8.58 -1.32 -5.17
N VAL A 38 8.00 -2.36 -4.59
CA VAL A 38 6.87 -2.21 -3.69
C VAL A 38 7.29 -1.50 -2.39
N VAL A 39 8.45 -1.84 -1.84
CA VAL A 39 8.95 -1.18 -0.63
C VAL A 39 9.20 0.30 -0.89
N LYS A 40 9.78 0.65 -2.02
CA LYS A 40 9.97 2.05 -2.41
C LYS A 40 8.65 2.79 -2.55
N ALA A 41 7.64 2.15 -3.10
CA ALA A 41 6.31 2.73 -3.20
C ALA A 41 5.68 2.98 -1.82
N PHE A 42 5.90 2.08 -0.87
CA PHE A 42 5.43 2.28 0.50
C PHE A 42 6.07 3.51 1.14
N GLU A 43 7.37 3.69 0.95
CA GLU A 43 8.08 4.87 1.47
C GLU A 43 7.54 6.15 0.85
N GLU A 44 7.30 6.16 -0.46
CA GLU A 44 6.73 7.29 -1.17
C GLU A 44 5.32 7.62 -0.65
N ILE A 45 4.49 6.61 -0.45
CA ILE A 45 3.14 6.80 0.09
C ILE A 45 3.20 7.41 1.49
N ARG A 46 4.05 6.90 2.36
CA ARG A 46 4.22 7.45 3.71
C ARG A 46 4.65 8.90 3.69
N LEU A 47 5.59 9.23 2.82
CA LEU A 47 6.07 10.59 2.70
C LEU A 47 4.96 11.54 2.25
N LYS A 48 4.18 11.14 1.25
CA LYS A 48 3.03 11.92 0.79
C LYS A 48 2.00 12.14 1.89
N LEU A 49 1.73 11.12 2.69
CA LEU A 49 0.82 11.25 3.82
C LEU A 49 1.34 12.22 4.87
N GLN A 50 2.62 12.20 5.16
CA GLN A 50 3.24 13.14 6.10
C GLN A 50 3.17 14.58 5.62
N GLN A 51 3.24 14.79 4.30
CA GLN A 51 3.17 16.09 3.68
C GLN A 51 1.75 16.54 3.37
N ASN A 52 0.74 15.73 3.70
CA ASN A 52 -0.66 15.97 3.39
C ASN A 52 -0.92 16.11 1.89
N GLU A 53 -0.18 15.36 1.09
CA GLU A 53 -0.35 15.30 -0.36
C GLU A 53 -1.27 14.13 -0.72
N PHE A 54 -2.53 14.45 -1.02
CA PHE A 54 -3.54 13.41 -1.26
C PHE A 54 -3.96 13.31 -2.72
N ALA A 55 -3.18 13.88 -3.64
CA ALA A 55 -3.53 13.94 -5.06
C ALA A 55 -3.76 12.55 -5.70
N HIS A 56 -3.05 11.54 -5.23
CA HIS A 56 -3.12 10.17 -5.75
C HIS A 56 -3.88 9.21 -4.82
N PHE A 57 -4.61 9.76 -3.87
CA PHE A 57 -5.35 8.96 -2.90
C PHE A 57 -6.84 9.25 -2.98
N GLN A 58 -7.62 8.23 -2.66
CA GLN A 58 -9.07 8.33 -2.58
C GLN A 58 -9.49 8.22 -1.12
N ALA A 59 -10.35 9.12 -0.66
CA ALA A 59 -10.81 9.10 0.72
C ALA A 59 -11.80 7.96 0.97
N LEU A 60 -11.62 7.25 2.09
CA LEU A 60 -12.50 6.19 2.57
C LEU A 60 -12.98 6.57 3.99
N GLY A 61 -13.77 7.64 4.10
CA GLY A 61 -14.14 8.16 5.40
C GLY A 61 -12.93 8.74 6.13
N ARG A 62 -12.44 8.07 7.17
CA ARG A 62 -11.29 8.54 7.97
C ARG A 62 -9.94 8.07 7.46
N SER A 63 -9.93 7.18 6.47
CA SER A 63 -8.69 6.66 5.91
C SER A 63 -8.66 6.91 4.40
N PHE A 64 -7.58 6.51 3.77
CA PHE A 64 -7.38 6.67 2.34
C PHE A 64 -7.02 5.35 1.70
N THR A 65 -7.23 5.24 0.40
CA THR A 65 -6.67 4.18 -0.44
C THR A 65 -6.02 4.83 -1.65
N VAL A 66 -5.17 4.09 -2.37
CA VAL A 66 -4.58 4.61 -3.60
C VAL A 66 -5.62 4.62 -4.72
N GLU A 67 -5.46 5.50 -5.70
CA GLU A 67 -6.30 5.52 -6.89
C GLU A 67 -5.93 4.39 -7.84
N LYS A 68 -6.87 4.00 -8.71
CA LYS A 68 -6.63 2.96 -9.72
C LYS A 68 -5.48 3.28 -10.67
N GLU A 69 -5.18 4.57 -10.83
CA GLU A 69 -4.13 5.07 -11.71
C GLU A 69 -2.74 5.06 -11.06
N TRP A 70 -2.61 4.51 -9.86
CA TRP A 70 -1.31 4.43 -9.21
C TRP A 70 -0.28 3.74 -10.12
N PRO A 71 0.92 4.33 -10.29
CA PRO A 71 1.89 3.83 -11.29
C PRO A 71 2.36 2.40 -11.07
N ASN A 72 2.52 1.98 -9.82
CA ASN A 72 2.97 0.63 -9.51
C ASN A 72 1.78 -0.33 -9.51
N LYS A 73 1.72 -1.21 -10.51
CA LYS A 73 0.61 -2.15 -10.68
C LYS A 73 0.51 -3.20 -9.58
N ALA A 74 1.58 -3.43 -8.83
CA ALA A 74 1.54 -4.34 -7.69
C ALA A 74 0.74 -3.76 -6.52
N ILE A 75 0.44 -2.46 -6.54
CA ILE A 75 -0.34 -1.77 -5.52
C ILE A 75 -1.70 -1.42 -6.11
N GLN A 76 -2.76 -1.81 -5.41
CA GLN A 76 -4.13 -1.65 -5.87
C GLN A 76 -5.00 -1.05 -4.77
N PRO A 77 -6.09 -0.32 -5.14
CA PRO A 77 -7.03 0.19 -4.16
C PRO A 77 -7.84 -0.93 -3.52
N ILE A 78 -8.32 -0.69 -2.31
CA ILE A 78 -9.18 -1.62 -1.58
C ILE A 78 -10.61 -1.62 -2.10
N ALA A 79 -11.10 -0.48 -2.51
CA ALA A 79 -12.49 -0.35 -2.97
C ALA A 79 -12.65 -0.66 -4.45
#